data_9ff74d338d4ebb245650a68011145a6a
#
_entry.id   9ff74d338d4ebb245650a68011145a6a
#
_cell.length_a   1.000
_cell.length_b   1.000
_cell.length_c   1.000
_cell.angle_alpha   90.00
_cell.angle_beta   90.00
_cell.angle_gamma   90.00
#
_symmetry.space_group_name_H-M   'P 1'
#
loop_
_entity.id
_entity.type
_entity.pdbx_description
1 polymer ?
#
loop_
_entity_poly.entity_id
_entity_poly.type
_entity_poly.pdbx_seq_one_letter_code
_entity_poly.pdbx_strand_id
1 'polypeptide(L)'
;MNFFKNILFFPISQIFRFFTSLRNFLYDSGILKPKIYKSKIISVGNLIMGGSGKTPTVEYISRYYIKKKIFFSIVSRGYKRKSRGFIIASEKDNPKSIGDEPTQYLNKFSNYSKVMVSENRNYALEYCDNNDINYVIMDDAFQNHSFNKDVDILISSYNRPFFNDHIFPMGMLREPRKNAKRADILIYSNCPYDMGTEERRNFVTKSQKYSDKKAPILFTK
;
A
#
# COMPACT_ATOMS: atom_id res chain seq x y z
N MET A 1 15.48 23.61 -0.81
CA MET A 1 14.86 23.23 0.49
C MET A 1 15.66 23.90 1.59
N ASN A 2 15.02 24.74 2.44
CA ASN A 2 15.75 25.65 3.35
C ASN A 2 16.58 24.88 4.39
N PHE A 3 17.86 25.19 4.51
CA PHE A 3 18.84 24.63 5.44
C PHE A 3 18.32 24.60 6.91
N PHE A 4 17.67 25.66 7.37
CA PHE A 4 17.06 25.74 8.70
C PHE A 4 15.94 24.71 8.94
N LYS A 5 15.10 24.40 7.93
CA LYS A 5 14.07 23.36 8.06
C LYS A 5 14.71 21.98 8.25
N ASN A 6 15.81 21.70 7.58
CA ASN A 6 16.50 20.42 7.72
C ASN A 6 17.08 20.24 9.13
N ILE A 7 17.68 21.26 9.73
CA ILE A 7 18.21 21.19 11.09
C ILE A 7 17.09 20.95 12.11
N LEU A 8 15.96 21.68 11.98
CA LEU A 8 14.82 21.55 12.90
C LEU A 8 14.13 20.18 12.78
N PHE A 9 13.92 19.66 11.58
CA PHE A 9 13.21 18.43 11.34
C PHE A 9 14.07 17.17 11.44
N PHE A 10 15.38 17.30 11.40
CA PHE A 10 16.29 16.15 11.50
C PHE A 10 16.07 15.31 12.77
N PRO A 11 16.10 15.87 14.00
CA PRO A 11 15.88 15.06 15.20
C PRO A 11 14.51 14.40 15.24
N ILE A 12 13.46 15.09 14.80
CA ILE A 12 12.10 14.53 14.71
C ILE A 12 12.06 13.36 13.72
N SER A 13 12.72 13.50 12.57
CA SER A 13 12.83 12.41 11.58
C SER A 13 13.58 11.20 12.12
N GLN A 14 14.62 11.40 12.96
CA GLN A 14 15.33 10.27 13.57
C GLN A 14 14.47 9.55 14.62
N ILE A 15 13.68 10.27 15.40
CA ILE A 15 12.71 9.68 16.34
C ILE A 15 11.68 8.87 15.58
N PHE A 16 11.08 9.43 14.54
CA PHE A 16 10.11 8.72 13.69
C PHE A 16 10.71 7.48 13.03
N ARG A 17 11.95 7.61 12.51
CA ARG A 17 12.73 6.50 11.97
C ARG A 17 12.97 5.40 13.01
N PHE A 18 13.32 5.77 14.24
CA PHE A 18 13.56 4.81 15.31
C PHE A 18 12.30 3.98 15.59
N PHE A 19 11.15 4.61 15.84
CA PHE A 19 9.91 3.90 16.14
C PHE A 19 9.44 3.00 14.97
N THR A 20 9.52 3.51 13.73
CA THR A 20 9.14 2.70 12.57
C THR A 20 10.10 1.52 12.36
N SER A 21 11.41 1.72 12.59
CA SER A 21 12.42 0.65 12.49
C SER A 21 12.28 -0.36 13.61
N LEU A 22 12.00 0.08 14.83
CA LEU A 22 11.78 -0.82 15.99
C LEU A 22 10.56 -1.71 15.74
N ARG A 23 9.43 -1.13 15.32
CA ARG A 23 8.24 -1.92 14.97
C ARG A 23 8.56 -2.99 13.91
N ASN A 24 9.25 -2.60 12.84
CA ASN A 24 9.61 -3.52 11.77
C ASN A 24 10.56 -4.62 12.29
N PHE A 25 11.54 -4.26 13.11
CA PHE A 25 12.44 -5.23 13.75
C PHE A 25 11.68 -6.25 14.61
N LEU A 26 10.67 -5.83 15.37
CA LEU A 26 9.87 -6.74 16.20
C LEU A 26 9.11 -7.78 15.35
N TYR A 27 8.66 -7.42 14.16
CA TYR A 27 8.07 -8.37 13.20
C TYR A 27 9.13 -9.21 12.49
N ASP A 28 10.21 -8.59 12.01
CA ASP A 28 11.31 -9.28 11.31
C ASP A 28 12.01 -10.33 12.20
N SER A 29 12.12 -10.08 13.52
CA SER A 29 12.68 -11.00 14.52
C SER A 29 11.69 -12.06 15.02
N GLY A 30 10.43 -12.03 14.59
CA GLY A 30 9.40 -12.97 15.01
C GLY A 30 8.85 -12.75 16.43
N ILE A 31 9.26 -11.67 17.15
CA ILE A 31 8.69 -11.30 18.46
C ILE A 31 7.22 -10.96 18.30
N LEU A 32 6.88 -10.15 17.29
CA LEU A 32 5.49 -9.96 16.85
C LEU A 32 5.24 -10.87 15.66
N LYS A 33 4.16 -11.64 15.72
CA LYS A 33 3.79 -12.57 14.64
C LYS A 33 2.59 -12.04 13.88
N PRO A 34 2.66 -11.97 12.53
CA PRO A 34 1.49 -11.69 11.72
C PRO A 34 0.46 -12.81 11.83
N LYS A 35 -0.82 -12.49 11.81
CA LYS A 35 -1.90 -13.49 11.68
C LYS A 35 -1.87 -14.08 10.27
N ILE A 36 -2.20 -15.36 10.19
CA ILE A 36 -2.33 -16.10 8.93
C ILE A 36 -3.82 -16.32 8.67
N TYR A 37 -4.26 -16.04 7.45
CA TYR A 37 -5.64 -16.20 7.00
C TYR A 37 -5.71 -17.20 5.84
N LYS A 38 -6.89 -17.78 5.61
CA LYS A 38 -7.14 -18.68 4.47
C LYS A 38 -7.20 -17.91 3.16
N SER A 39 -7.72 -16.68 3.22
CA SER A 39 -7.82 -15.79 2.06
C SER A 39 -6.45 -15.44 1.51
N LYS A 40 -6.33 -15.43 0.18
CA LYS A 40 -5.14 -14.92 -0.53
C LYS A 40 -5.14 -13.40 -0.55
N ILE A 41 -4.10 -12.80 -0.01
CA ILE A 41 -4.02 -11.37 0.26
C ILE A 41 -3.02 -10.71 -0.68
N ILE A 42 -3.52 -9.84 -1.56
CA ILE A 42 -2.68 -8.92 -2.34
C ILE A 42 -2.73 -7.56 -1.67
N SER A 43 -1.58 -7.07 -1.23
CA SER A 43 -1.42 -5.73 -0.68
C SER A 43 -0.93 -4.76 -1.74
N VAL A 44 -1.56 -3.63 -1.85
CA VAL A 44 -1.12 -2.49 -2.66
C VAL A 44 -0.83 -1.33 -1.73
N GLY A 45 0.38 -0.79 -1.78
CA GLY A 45 0.72 0.33 -0.91
C GLY A 45 1.93 1.11 -1.41
N ASN A 46 2.38 2.07 -0.62
CA ASN A 46 3.51 2.92 -0.97
C ASN A 46 4.37 3.26 0.25
N LEU A 47 5.60 3.71 0.01
CA LEU A 47 6.49 4.22 1.05
C LEU A 47 6.32 5.72 1.29
N ILE A 48 5.79 6.47 0.33
CA ILE A 48 5.67 7.93 0.36
C ILE A 48 4.25 8.34 0.69
N MET A 49 4.07 9.31 1.56
CA MET A 49 2.76 9.93 1.80
C MET A 49 2.28 10.65 0.54
N GLY A 50 1.00 10.48 0.16
CA GLY A 50 0.37 11.15 -0.98
C GLY A 50 0.04 10.23 -2.15
N GLY A 51 -0.38 10.82 -3.25
CA GLY A 51 -0.83 10.13 -4.45
C GLY A 51 0.33 9.45 -5.18
N SER A 52 0.32 8.13 -5.21
CA SER A 52 1.33 7.30 -5.88
C SER A 52 0.73 6.30 -6.87
N GLY A 53 -0.56 6.44 -7.24
CA GLY A 53 -1.19 5.50 -8.17
C GLY A 53 -1.70 4.20 -7.53
N LYS A 54 -1.89 4.14 -6.19
CA LYS A 54 -2.47 2.96 -5.52
C LYS A 54 -3.86 2.62 -6.04
N THR A 55 -4.75 3.59 -6.04
CA THR A 55 -6.14 3.39 -6.46
C THR A 55 -6.26 2.82 -7.88
N PRO A 56 -5.60 3.36 -8.91
CA PRO A 56 -5.57 2.74 -10.24
C PRO A 56 -5.05 1.30 -10.25
N THR A 57 -4.06 0.99 -9.42
CA THR A 57 -3.52 -0.38 -9.33
C THR A 57 -4.52 -1.35 -8.69
N VAL A 58 -5.19 -0.95 -7.60
CA VAL A 58 -6.28 -1.72 -6.99
C VAL A 58 -7.39 -1.96 -8.01
N GLU A 59 -7.79 -0.94 -8.77
CA GLU A 59 -8.81 -1.07 -9.82
C GLU A 59 -8.36 -2.02 -10.95
N TYR A 60 -7.09 -1.97 -11.35
CA TYR A 60 -6.56 -2.86 -12.38
C TYR A 60 -6.64 -4.33 -11.94
N ILE A 61 -6.23 -4.64 -10.71
CA ILE A 61 -6.31 -5.99 -10.14
C ILE A 61 -7.78 -6.41 -10.00
N SER A 62 -8.67 -5.50 -9.58
CA SER A 62 -10.10 -5.75 -9.47
C SER A 62 -10.71 -6.14 -10.81
N ARG A 63 -10.40 -5.39 -11.89
CA ARG A 63 -10.86 -5.71 -13.25
C ARG A 63 -10.32 -7.06 -13.74
N TYR A 64 -9.09 -7.40 -13.38
CA TYR A 64 -8.52 -8.71 -13.70
C TYR A 64 -9.31 -9.84 -13.04
N TYR A 65 -9.67 -9.72 -11.76
CA TYR A 65 -10.49 -10.71 -11.06
C TYR A 65 -11.89 -10.81 -11.65
N ILE A 66 -12.53 -9.69 -11.99
CA ILE A 66 -13.82 -9.68 -12.68
C ILE A 66 -13.75 -10.43 -14.01
N LYS A 67 -12.72 -10.14 -14.83
CA LYS A 67 -12.50 -10.84 -16.12
C LYS A 67 -12.33 -12.36 -15.93
N LYS A 68 -11.73 -12.78 -14.81
CA LYS A 68 -11.57 -14.19 -14.43
C LYS A 68 -12.78 -14.79 -13.72
N LYS A 69 -13.86 -14.02 -13.52
CA LYS A 69 -15.07 -14.40 -12.75
C LYS A 69 -14.75 -14.85 -11.33
N ILE A 70 -13.75 -14.25 -10.72
CA ILE A 70 -13.32 -14.51 -9.33
C ILE A 70 -14.00 -13.47 -8.44
N PHE A 71 -14.73 -13.94 -7.42
CA PHE A 71 -15.25 -13.06 -6.36
C PHE A 71 -14.13 -12.69 -5.40
N PHE A 72 -14.07 -11.42 -4.99
CA PHE A 72 -13.02 -10.88 -4.13
C PHE A 72 -13.55 -9.80 -3.20
N SER A 73 -12.73 -9.40 -2.25
CA SER A 73 -13.00 -8.22 -1.41
C SER A 73 -11.92 -7.16 -1.59
N ILE A 74 -12.30 -5.90 -1.45
CA ILE A 74 -11.37 -4.77 -1.33
C ILE A 74 -11.46 -4.25 0.10
N VAL A 75 -10.33 -4.20 0.78
CA VAL A 75 -10.24 -3.73 2.18
C VAL A 75 -9.36 -2.50 2.25
N SER A 76 -9.89 -1.41 2.75
CA SER A 76 -9.18 -0.14 2.97
C SER A 76 -9.28 0.30 4.42
N ARG A 77 -8.49 1.29 4.79
CA ARG A 77 -8.58 1.94 6.11
C ARG A 77 -9.79 2.88 6.21
N GLY A 78 -10.24 3.42 5.07
CA GLY A 78 -11.23 4.49 5.06
C GLY A 78 -10.64 5.82 5.52
N TYR A 79 -9.63 6.32 4.82
CA TYR A 79 -8.97 7.58 5.16
C TYR A 79 -9.97 8.74 5.19
N LYS A 80 -9.90 9.60 6.24
CA LYS A 80 -10.79 10.75 6.50
C LYS A 80 -12.27 10.41 6.69
N ARG A 81 -12.68 9.15 6.81
CA ARG A 81 -14.07 8.81 7.17
C ARG A 81 -14.41 9.30 8.58
N LYS A 82 -15.68 9.59 8.84
CA LYS A 82 -16.19 9.97 10.17
C LYS A 82 -16.58 8.77 11.02
N SER A 83 -16.95 7.66 10.37
CA SER A 83 -17.28 6.40 11.05
C SER A 83 -16.03 5.73 11.65
N ARG A 84 -16.24 4.79 12.56
CA ARG A 84 -15.17 3.99 13.20
C ARG A 84 -15.49 2.50 13.15
N GLY A 85 -14.47 1.68 13.34
CA GLY A 85 -14.59 0.23 13.41
C GLY A 85 -14.70 -0.42 12.03
N PHE A 86 -15.15 -1.67 12.01
CA PHE A 86 -15.32 -2.46 10.81
C PHE A 86 -16.68 -2.20 10.17
N ILE A 87 -16.70 -1.90 8.88
CA ILE A 87 -17.91 -1.66 8.09
C ILE A 87 -17.80 -2.41 6.77
N ILE A 88 -18.85 -3.13 6.41
CA ILE A 88 -19.07 -3.64 5.06
C ILE A 88 -19.87 -2.58 4.33
N ALA A 89 -19.28 -2.00 3.28
CA ALA A 89 -19.91 -0.92 2.53
C ALA A 89 -21.14 -1.40 1.77
N SER A 90 -22.14 -0.54 1.73
CA SER A 90 -23.42 -0.72 1.04
C SER A 90 -23.74 0.49 0.16
N GLU A 91 -24.75 0.39 -0.69
CA GLU A 91 -25.19 1.50 -1.56
C GLU A 91 -25.58 2.78 -0.80
N LYS A 92 -25.89 2.68 0.50
CA LYS A 92 -26.22 3.83 1.36
C LYS A 92 -25.00 4.60 1.83
N ASP A 93 -23.80 4.01 1.66
CA ASP A 93 -22.55 4.61 2.12
C ASP A 93 -22.02 5.67 1.15
N ASN A 94 -21.26 6.60 1.72
CA ASN A 94 -20.72 7.76 1.02
C ASN A 94 -19.32 8.10 1.56
N PRO A 95 -18.60 9.07 0.95
CA PRO A 95 -17.26 9.42 1.39
C PRO A 95 -17.13 9.79 2.88
N LYS A 96 -18.19 10.34 3.50
CA LYS A 96 -18.17 10.67 4.94
C LYS A 96 -18.24 9.41 5.81
N SER A 97 -18.93 8.35 5.35
CA SER A 97 -19.08 7.10 6.11
C SER A 97 -17.91 6.15 5.90
N ILE A 98 -17.38 6.00 4.69
CA ILE A 98 -16.37 4.98 4.37
C ILE A 98 -15.05 5.53 3.81
N GLY A 99 -14.98 6.83 3.42
CA GLY A 99 -13.82 7.47 2.79
C GLY A 99 -13.91 7.53 1.27
N ASP A 100 -13.09 8.38 0.65
CA ASP A 100 -13.16 8.67 -0.80
C ASP A 100 -12.82 7.44 -1.66
N GLU A 101 -11.67 6.79 -1.41
CA GLU A 101 -11.22 5.64 -2.19
C GLU A 101 -12.20 4.44 -2.05
N PRO A 102 -12.64 4.02 -0.84
CA PRO A 102 -13.63 2.96 -0.72
C PRO A 102 -14.95 3.27 -1.41
N THR A 103 -15.42 4.52 -1.39
CA THR A 103 -16.62 4.92 -2.13
C THR A 103 -16.44 4.77 -3.65
N GLN A 104 -15.25 5.11 -4.16
CA GLN A 104 -14.94 4.90 -5.57
C GLN A 104 -14.93 3.41 -5.94
N TYR A 105 -14.38 2.53 -5.08
CA TYR A 105 -14.41 1.08 -5.28
C TYR A 105 -15.84 0.53 -5.22
N LEU A 106 -16.63 0.99 -4.25
CA LEU A 106 -18.03 0.60 -4.11
C LEU A 106 -18.83 0.89 -5.39
N ASN A 107 -18.73 2.13 -5.89
CA ASN A 107 -19.45 2.55 -7.10
C ASN A 107 -19.04 1.75 -8.35
N LYS A 108 -17.81 1.28 -8.42
CA LYS A 108 -17.28 0.57 -9.59
C LYS A 108 -17.45 -0.95 -9.52
N PHE A 109 -17.44 -1.53 -8.32
CA PHE A 109 -17.23 -2.96 -8.15
C PHE A 109 -18.22 -3.66 -7.22
N SER A 110 -19.23 -2.97 -6.67
CA SER A 110 -20.21 -3.55 -5.72
C SER A 110 -20.91 -4.81 -6.23
N ASN A 111 -21.14 -4.92 -7.53
CA ASN A 111 -21.75 -6.11 -8.15
C ASN A 111 -20.82 -7.33 -8.22
N TYR A 112 -19.53 -7.17 -8.00
CA TYR A 112 -18.51 -8.20 -8.21
C TYR A 112 -17.66 -8.48 -6.98
N SER A 113 -17.69 -7.58 -5.99
CA SER A 113 -16.85 -7.63 -4.81
C SER A 113 -17.56 -7.07 -3.58
N LYS A 114 -17.03 -7.40 -2.41
CA LYS A 114 -17.35 -6.68 -1.17
C LYS A 114 -16.29 -5.62 -0.90
N VAL A 115 -16.73 -4.39 -0.67
CA VAL A 115 -15.85 -3.30 -0.21
C VAL A 115 -16.00 -3.17 1.30
N MET A 116 -14.90 -3.17 2.00
CA MET A 116 -14.87 -3.11 3.47
C MET A 116 -13.88 -2.08 3.95
N VAL A 117 -14.17 -1.45 5.07
CA VAL A 117 -13.27 -0.49 5.72
C VAL A 117 -13.07 -0.82 7.19
N SER A 118 -11.83 -0.72 7.64
CA SER A 118 -11.48 -0.95 9.05
C SER A 118 -10.13 -0.34 9.39
N GLU A 119 -10.01 0.28 10.55
CA GLU A 119 -8.70 0.69 11.10
C GLU A 119 -7.85 -0.54 11.43
N ASN A 120 -8.46 -1.55 12.06
CA ASN A 120 -7.87 -2.87 12.26
C ASN A 120 -8.35 -3.83 11.16
N ARG A 121 -7.54 -3.99 10.12
CA ARG A 121 -7.88 -4.79 8.95
C ARG A 121 -8.06 -6.29 9.24
N ASN A 122 -7.60 -6.77 10.42
CA ASN A 122 -7.81 -8.16 10.82
C ASN A 122 -9.30 -8.50 10.94
N TYR A 123 -10.16 -7.56 11.37
CA TYR A 123 -11.62 -7.80 11.41
C TYR A 123 -12.21 -8.07 10.01
N ALA A 124 -11.71 -7.35 9.00
CA ALA A 124 -12.15 -7.60 7.63
C ALA A 124 -11.65 -8.95 7.09
N LEU A 125 -10.43 -9.36 7.45
CA LEU A 125 -9.88 -10.66 7.07
C LEU A 125 -10.59 -11.81 7.78
N GLU A 126 -10.89 -11.68 9.07
CA GLU A 126 -11.71 -12.64 9.83
C GLU A 126 -13.10 -12.79 9.20
N TYR A 127 -13.71 -11.68 8.78
CA TYR A 127 -14.96 -11.72 8.04
C TYR A 127 -14.81 -12.47 6.70
N CYS A 128 -13.74 -12.22 5.94
CA CYS A 128 -13.48 -12.90 4.67
C CYS A 128 -13.36 -14.41 4.87
N ASP A 129 -12.57 -14.86 5.84
CA ASP A 129 -12.36 -16.27 6.13
C ASP A 129 -13.64 -16.99 6.60
N ASN A 130 -14.49 -16.31 7.38
CA ASN A 130 -15.77 -16.83 7.87
C ASN A 130 -16.87 -16.88 6.80
N ASN A 131 -16.68 -16.17 5.68
CA ASN A 131 -17.63 -16.10 4.56
C ASN A 131 -17.06 -16.66 3.25
N ASP A 132 -15.98 -17.47 3.33
CA ASP A 132 -15.34 -18.15 2.19
C ASP A 132 -14.92 -17.19 1.05
N ILE A 133 -14.51 -15.97 1.41
CA ILE A 133 -13.98 -15.00 0.44
C ILE A 133 -12.48 -15.26 0.28
N ASN A 134 -12.12 -15.96 -0.79
CA ASN A 134 -10.78 -16.49 -0.99
C ASN A 134 -9.74 -15.46 -1.45
N TYR A 135 -10.15 -14.29 -1.96
CA TYR A 135 -9.24 -13.27 -2.50
C TYR A 135 -9.54 -11.91 -1.91
N VAL A 136 -8.49 -11.26 -1.41
CA VAL A 136 -8.58 -9.94 -0.77
C VAL A 136 -7.52 -9.01 -1.34
N ILE A 137 -7.96 -7.83 -1.79
CA ILE A 137 -7.08 -6.73 -2.19
C ILE A 137 -7.04 -5.73 -1.03
N MET A 138 -5.87 -5.53 -0.45
CA MET A 138 -5.63 -4.58 0.63
C MET A 138 -5.12 -3.25 0.08
N ASP A 139 -5.92 -2.22 0.20
CA ASP A 139 -5.53 -0.86 -0.17
C ASP A 139 -4.76 -0.17 0.96
N ASP A 140 -3.67 0.50 0.58
CA ASP A 140 -2.73 1.22 1.47
C ASP A 140 -2.25 0.38 2.67
N ALA A 141 -1.78 -0.85 2.38
CA ALA A 141 -1.43 -1.81 3.42
C ALA A 141 0.06 -2.18 3.49
N PHE A 142 0.96 -1.52 2.74
CA PHE A 142 2.40 -1.84 2.75
C PHE A 142 3.01 -1.77 4.16
N GLN A 143 2.62 -0.77 4.98
CA GLN A 143 3.08 -0.62 6.37
C GLN A 143 2.39 -1.55 7.37
N ASN A 144 1.38 -2.30 6.94
CA ASN A 144 0.69 -3.20 7.85
C ASN A 144 1.39 -4.56 7.91
N HIS A 145 1.86 -4.92 9.11
CA HIS A 145 2.53 -6.18 9.42
C HIS A 145 1.67 -7.14 10.24
N SER A 146 0.42 -6.78 10.58
CA SER A 146 -0.41 -7.57 11.48
C SER A 146 -0.97 -8.85 10.85
N PHE A 147 -0.81 -9.04 9.55
CA PHE A 147 -1.21 -10.23 8.80
C PHE A 147 -0.19 -10.55 7.70
N ASN A 148 -0.12 -11.83 7.34
CA ASN A 148 0.68 -12.27 6.20
C ASN A 148 0.04 -11.82 4.89
N LYS A 149 0.88 -11.48 3.91
CA LYS A 149 0.49 -11.12 2.55
C LYS A 149 1.05 -12.18 1.60
N ASP A 150 0.23 -12.63 0.65
CA ASP A 150 0.71 -13.53 -0.41
C ASP A 150 1.48 -12.77 -1.49
N VAL A 151 1.07 -11.50 -1.75
CA VAL A 151 1.79 -10.59 -2.65
C VAL A 151 1.74 -9.18 -2.07
N ASP A 152 2.90 -8.53 -1.93
CA ASP A 152 3.02 -7.15 -1.46
C ASP A 152 3.53 -6.24 -2.60
N ILE A 153 2.65 -5.41 -3.15
CA ILE A 153 2.94 -4.52 -4.27
C ILE A 153 3.29 -3.12 -3.75
N LEU A 154 4.51 -2.69 -4.02
CA LEU A 154 4.97 -1.34 -3.70
C LEU A 154 4.81 -0.41 -4.90
N ILE A 155 4.02 0.64 -4.74
CA ILE A 155 3.84 1.68 -5.75
C ILE A 155 4.73 2.88 -5.41
N SER A 156 5.42 3.40 -6.42
CA SER A 156 6.21 4.63 -6.32
C SER A 156 5.93 5.52 -7.52
N SER A 157 5.71 6.80 -7.32
CA SER A 157 5.54 7.73 -8.44
C SER A 157 6.88 7.98 -9.13
N TYR A 158 6.87 8.04 -10.46
CA TYR A 158 8.02 8.46 -11.27
C TYR A 158 8.52 9.83 -10.86
N ASN A 159 7.62 10.80 -10.70
CA ASN A 159 7.96 12.19 -10.37
C ASN A 159 8.58 12.35 -8.97
N ARG A 160 8.30 11.39 -8.07
CA ARG A 160 8.82 11.37 -6.71
C ARG A 160 9.18 9.95 -6.29
N PRO A 161 10.25 9.37 -6.83
CA PRO A 161 10.64 8.01 -6.53
C PRO A 161 11.11 7.87 -5.09
N PHE A 162 10.70 6.78 -4.43
CA PHE A 162 10.97 6.55 -3.00
C PHE A 162 12.47 6.57 -2.66
N PHE A 163 13.33 6.20 -3.60
CA PHE A 163 14.77 6.16 -3.39
C PHE A 163 15.42 7.54 -3.29
N ASN A 164 14.75 8.61 -3.72
CA ASN A 164 15.24 10.00 -3.65
C ASN A 164 14.65 10.77 -2.45
N ASP A 165 13.68 10.20 -1.71
CA ASP A 165 12.98 10.93 -0.65
C ASP A 165 13.56 10.62 0.75
N HIS A 166 13.26 11.44 1.72
CA HIS A 166 13.67 11.34 3.11
C HIS A 166 12.49 10.97 4.01
N ILE A 167 12.82 10.49 5.22
CA ILE A 167 11.80 10.15 6.22
C ILE A 167 11.11 11.42 6.72
N PHE A 168 9.78 11.30 6.96
CA PHE A 168 8.97 12.37 7.53
C PHE A 168 9.55 12.84 8.91
N PRO A 169 9.55 14.14 9.20
CA PRO A 169 9.05 15.26 8.40
C PRO A 169 10.10 15.93 7.47
N MET A 170 11.33 15.41 7.36
CA MET A 170 12.31 15.96 6.39
C MET A 170 11.88 15.71 4.94
N GLY A 171 11.22 14.59 4.68
CA GLY A 171 10.61 14.22 3.42
C GLY A 171 9.24 13.62 3.69
N MET A 172 8.78 12.73 2.80
CA MET A 172 7.45 12.13 2.87
C MET A 172 7.48 10.61 3.03
N LEU A 173 8.65 10.01 3.29
CA LEU A 173 8.72 8.58 3.56
C LEU A 173 8.08 8.24 4.90
N ARG A 174 7.17 7.26 4.87
CA ARG A 174 6.49 6.69 6.05
C ARG A 174 7.41 5.75 6.84
N GLU A 175 8.47 5.24 6.20
CA GLU A 175 9.44 4.32 6.79
C GLU A 175 10.75 4.32 5.97
N PRO A 176 11.85 3.73 6.47
CA PRO A 176 13.12 3.72 5.75
C PRO A 176 13.04 3.07 4.37
N ARG A 177 13.79 3.62 3.38
CA ARG A 177 13.86 3.11 2.00
C ARG A 177 14.17 1.61 1.94
N LYS A 178 15.02 1.10 2.84
CA LYS A 178 15.40 -0.33 2.91
C LYS A 178 14.22 -1.28 3.09
N ASN A 179 13.07 -0.77 3.53
CA ASN A 179 11.86 -1.55 3.71
C ASN A 179 11.17 -1.90 2.39
N ALA A 180 11.59 -1.27 1.28
CA ALA A 180 11.22 -1.71 -0.06
C ALA A 180 11.60 -3.17 -0.37
N LYS A 181 12.56 -3.74 0.40
CA LYS A 181 12.95 -5.17 0.28
C LYS A 181 11.80 -6.16 0.51
N ARG A 182 10.72 -5.73 1.18
CA ARG A 182 9.55 -6.57 1.44
C ARG A 182 8.62 -6.71 0.23
N ALA A 183 8.77 -5.81 -0.74
CA ALA A 183 7.92 -5.83 -1.92
C ALA A 183 8.25 -7.01 -2.83
N ASP A 184 7.22 -7.76 -3.19
CA ASP A 184 7.31 -8.81 -4.22
C ASP A 184 7.31 -8.20 -5.62
N ILE A 185 6.65 -7.04 -5.79
CA ILE A 185 6.57 -6.31 -7.05
C ILE A 185 6.73 -4.81 -6.76
N LEU A 186 7.57 -4.12 -7.54
CA LEU A 186 7.68 -2.66 -7.51
C LEU A 186 7.11 -2.06 -8.79
N ILE A 187 6.21 -1.09 -8.66
CA ILE A 187 5.61 -0.42 -9.81
C ILE A 187 5.89 1.07 -9.75
N TYR A 188 6.47 1.62 -10.81
CA TYR A 188 6.55 3.06 -11.03
C TYR A 188 5.35 3.53 -11.83
N SER A 189 4.56 4.43 -11.22
CA SER A 189 3.38 5.04 -11.83
C SER A 189 3.70 6.41 -12.40
N ASN A 190 2.80 6.90 -13.28
CA ASN A 190 2.91 8.20 -13.92
C ASN A 190 4.24 8.37 -14.69
N CYS A 191 4.71 7.31 -15.33
CA CYS A 191 5.88 7.37 -16.17
C CYS A 191 5.58 8.09 -17.49
N PRO A 192 6.51 8.91 -18.03
CA PRO A 192 6.35 9.53 -19.33
C PRO A 192 6.25 8.49 -20.44
N TYR A 193 5.54 8.83 -21.52
CA TYR A 193 5.35 7.94 -22.67
C TYR A 193 6.66 7.59 -23.36
N ASP A 194 7.59 8.52 -23.39
CA ASP A 194 8.89 8.49 -24.04
C ASP A 194 10.04 8.08 -23.11
N MET A 195 9.72 7.51 -21.93
CA MET A 195 10.73 7.04 -20.98
C MET A 195 11.72 6.08 -21.65
N GLY A 196 12.96 6.53 -21.82
CA GLY A 196 14.01 5.80 -22.52
C GLY A 196 14.53 4.58 -21.75
N THR A 197 15.23 3.68 -22.48
CA THR A 197 15.78 2.44 -21.87
C THR A 197 16.84 2.77 -20.80
N GLU A 198 17.67 3.75 -21.01
CA GLU A 198 18.72 4.14 -20.06
C GLU A 198 18.12 4.71 -18.76
N GLU A 199 17.09 5.52 -18.89
CA GLU A 199 16.37 6.05 -17.73
C GLU A 199 15.70 4.93 -16.91
N ARG A 200 15.06 3.97 -17.57
CA ARG A 200 14.52 2.76 -16.90
C ARG A 200 15.61 1.99 -16.17
N ARG A 201 16.77 1.78 -16.79
CA ARG A 201 17.92 1.11 -16.15
C ARG A 201 18.40 1.87 -14.90
N ASN A 202 18.45 3.21 -14.96
CA ASN A 202 18.81 4.06 -13.82
C ASN A 202 17.81 3.89 -12.65
N PHE A 203 16.50 3.88 -12.94
CA PHE A 203 15.47 3.63 -11.93
C PHE A 203 15.61 2.24 -11.32
N VAL A 204 15.82 1.21 -12.13
CA VAL A 204 16.06 -0.17 -11.66
C VAL A 204 17.28 -0.22 -10.74
N THR A 205 18.42 0.32 -11.18
CA THR A 205 19.68 0.30 -10.41
C THR A 205 19.54 1.03 -9.07
N LYS A 206 18.86 2.19 -9.05
CA LYS A 206 18.62 2.94 -7.81
C LYS A 206 17.65 2.22 -6.87
N SER A 207 16.63 1.59 -7.41
CA SER A 207 15.64 0.82 -6.64
C SER A 207 16.25 -0.41 -5.98
N GLN A 208 17.06 -1.16 -6.73
CA GLN A 208 17.71 -2.40 -6.28
C GLN A 208 18.72 -2.21 -5.15
N LYS A 209 19.09 -0.96 -4.81
CA LYS A 209 19.83 -0.66 -3.58
C LYS A 209 18.99 -0.88 -2.31
N TYR A 210 17.66 -0.91 -2.45
CA TYR A 210 16.71 -0.92 -1.33
C TYR A 210 15.64 -2.02 -1.43
N SER A 211 15.36 -2.53 -2.63
CA SER A 211 14.40 -3.61 -2.89
C SER A 211 15.11 -4.95 -3.06
N ASP A 212 14.34 -6.04 -3.02
CA ASP A 212 14.86 -7.34 -3.45
C ASP A 212 15.24 -7.28 -4.93
N LYS A 213 16.42 -7.81 -5.26
CA LYS A 213 16.93 -7.85 -6.64
C LYS A 213 16.09 -8.76 -7.57
N LYS A 214 15.36 -9.72 -6.99
CA LYS A 214 14.48 -10.64 -7.72
C LYS A 214 13.09 -10.04 -7.97
N ALA A 215 12.69 -9.00 -7.22
CA ALA A 215 11.40 -8.37 -7.39
C ALA A 215 11.32 -7.67 -8.76
N PRO A 216 10.34 -8.00 -9.61
CA PRO A 216 10.14 -7.32 -10.88
C PRO A 216 9.82 -5.84 -10.64
N ILE A 217 10.38 -4.99 -11.52
CA ILE A 217 10.16 -3.54 -11.52
C ILE A 217 9.42 -3.19 -12.81
N LEU A 218 8.19 -2.71 -12.65
CA LEU A 218 7.29 -2.34 -13.73
C LEU A 218 7.16 -0.83 -13.84
N PHE A 219 6.88 -0.35 -15.05
CA PHE A 219 6.67 1.08 -15.33
C PHE A 219 5.30 1.25 -16.00
N THR A 220 4.45 2.09 -15.41
CA THR A 220 3.10 2.37 -15.91
C THR A 220 2.92 3.86 -16.16
N LYS A 221 2.08 4.16 -17.13
CA LYS A 221 1.72 5.53 -17.52
C LYS A 221 0.56 6.03 -16.70
#